data_971bb313b183e2c290c2160423f84248
#
_entry.id   971bb313b183e2c290c2160423f84248
#
_cell.length_a   1.000
_cell.length_b   1.000
_cell.length_c   1.000
_cell.angle_alpha   90.00
_cell.angle_beta   90.00
_cell.angle_gamma   90.00
#
_symmetry.space_group_name_H-M   'P 1'
#
loop_
_entity.id
_entity.type
_entity.pdbx_description
1 polymer ?
#
loop_
_entity_poly.entity_id
_entity_poly.type
_entity_poly.pdbx_seq_one_letter_code
_entity_poly.pdbx_strand_id
1 'polypeptide(L)'
;MVLVDTSIWISHLRDNRPALVELLNQVSVACHPFVTGELALGNLKNRREILTSLERLPTSEIATHQEVLEFIEARALMGKGLGLIDIHLLASAKLSSIPFWTQDQRLLKAVTDLGIDYSET
;
A
#
# COMPACT_ATOMS: atom_id res chain seq x y z
N MET A 1 3.49 -12.31 -1.87
CA MET A 1 3.74 -10.87 -2.10
C MET A 1 2.63 -10.06 -1.47
N VAL A 2 2.96 -8.98 -0.79
CA VAL A 2 2.00 -8.10 -0.09
C VAL A 2 2.28 -6.67 -0.48
N LEU A 3 1.26 -5.91 -0.86
CA LEU A 3 1.39 -4.46 -1.03
C LEU A 3 1.21 -3.80 0.32
N VAL A 4 2.20 -3.05 0.77
CA VAL A 4 2.23 -2.45 2.11
C VAL A 4 1.90 -0.97 2.01
N ASP A 5 0.85 -0.55 2.73
CA ASP A 5 0.39 0.83 2.75
C ASP A 5 1.38 1.74 3.48
N THR A 6 1.33 3.02 3.12
CA THR A 6 2.14 4.06 3.77
C THR A 6 1.98 4.04 5.29
N SER A 7 0.78 3.79 5.80
CA SER A 7 0.52 3.75 7.27
C SER A 7 1.39 2.71 7.98
N ILE A 8 1.58 1.55 7.38
CA ILE A 8 2.42 0.49 7.94
C ILE A 8 3.90 0.89 7.87
N TRP A 9 4.33 1.47 6.74
CA TRP A 9 5.71 1.96 6.60
C TRP A 9 6.04 3.02 7.64
N ILE A 10 5.15 3.99 7.85
CA ILE A 10 5.36 5.05 8.85
C ILE A 10 5.49 4.43 10.25
N SER A 11 4.62 3.49 10.59
CA SER A 11 4.68 2.77 11.86
C SER A 11 6.01 2.03 12.02
N HIS A 12 6.45 1.34 10.97
CA HIS A 12 7.70 0.60 10.97
C HIS A 12 8.93 1.52 11.13
N LEU A 13 8.97 2.62 10.41
CA LEU A 13 10.10 3.54 10.47
C LEU A 13 10.21 4.24 11.84
N ARG A 14 9.09 4.37 12.55
CA ARG A 14 9.07 4.96 13.89
C ARG A 14 9.39 3.93 14.98
N ASP A 15 8.73 2.77 14.95
CA ASP A 15 8.74 1.82 16.06
C ASP A 15 9.14 0.40 15.69
N ASN A 16 9.59 0.16 14.48
CA ASN A 16 9.93 -1.16 13.94
C ASN A 16 8.75 -2.16 14.03
N ARG A 17 8.37 -2.72 12.88
CA ARG A 17 7.31 -3.73 12.79
C ARG A 17 7.94 -5.08 12.44
N PRO A 18 8.05 -6.01 13.40
CA PRO A 18 8.67 -7.32 13.12
C PRO A 18 8.01 -8.08 11.97
N ALA A 19 6.68 -7.99 11.83
CA ALA A 19 5.98 -8.66 10.74
C ALA A 19 6.41 -8.13 9.37
N LEU A 20 6.67 -6.82 9.26
CA LEU A 20 7.18 -6.24 8.03
C LEU A 20 8.62 -6.66 7.76
N VAL A 21 9.46 -6.67 8.80
CA VAL A 21 10.85 -7.14 8.68
C VAL A 21 10.88 -8.56 8.12
N GLU A 22 10.03 -9.43 8.63
CA GLU A 22 9.97 -10.80 8.14
C GLU A 22 9.56 -10.90 6.67
N LEU A 23 8.55 -10.13 6.26
CA LEU A 23 8.13 -10.08 4.86
C LEU A 23 9.26 -9.56 3.97
N LEU A 24 10.00 -8.55 4.41
CA LEU A 24 11.15 -8.01 3.67
C LEU A 24 12.24 -9.07 3.52
N ASN A 25 12.54 -9.82 4.58
CA ASN A 25 13.52 -10.90 4.54
C ASN A 25 13.12 -12.02 3.59
N GLN A 26 11.82 -12.24 3.41
CA GLN A 26 11.27 -13.25 2.49
C GLN A 26 11.11 -12.72 1.06
N VAL A 27 11.51 -11.47 0.81
CA VAL A 27 11.32 -10.78 -0.48
C VAL A 27 9.84 -10.83 -0.89
N SER A 28 8.96 -10.60 0.06
CA SER A 28 7.49 -10.70 -0.12
C SER A 28 6.76 -9.37 -0.04
N VAL A 29 7.48 -8.25 -0.15
CA VAL A 29 6.89 -6.91 -0.09
C VAL A 29 6.91 -6.28 -1.47
N ALA A 30 5.75 -5.82 -1.94
CA ALA A 30 5.62 -4.98 -3.11
C ALA A 30 5.47 -3.52 -2.69
N CYS A 31 5.97 -2.61 -3.50
CA CYS A 31 5.82 -1.18 -3.29
C CYS A 31 5.08 -0.56 -4.48
N HIS A 32 4.54 0.61 -4.26
CA HIS A 32 3.86 1.40 -5.29
C HIS A 32 4.49 2.79 -5.34
N PRO A 33 4.62 3.43 -6.51
CA PRO A 33 5.20 4.77 -6.60
C PRO A 33 4.53 5.80 -5.68
N PHE A 34 3.22 5.68 -5.46
CA PHE A 34 2.50 6.61 -4.58
C PHE A 34 2.84 6.39 -3.09
N VAL A 35 3.17 5.17 -2.70
CA VAL A 35 3.67 4.91 -1.33
C VAL A 35 5.03 5.59 -1.15
N THR A 36 5.93 5.40 -2.10
CA THR A 36 7.23 6.08 -2.09
C THR A 36 7.06 7.60 -2.06
N GLY A 37 6.13 8.11 -2.89
CA GLY A 37 5.85 9.54 -2.94
C GLY A 37 5.31 10.10 -1.63
N GLU A 38 4.39 9.40 -0.99
CA GLU A 38 3.85 9.82 0.30
C GLU A 38 4.93 9.83 1.39
N LEU A 39 5.78 8.82 1.40
CA LEU A 39 6.90 8.77 2.35
C LEU A 39 7.90 9.88 2.06
N ALA A 40 8.13 10.19 0.78
CA ALA A 40 9.04 11.26 0.38
C ALA A 40 8.56 12.65 0.83
N LEU A 41 7.26 12.84 1.01
CA LEU A 41 6.69 14.10 1.51
C LEU A 41 6.88 14.28 3.02
N GLY A 42 7.20 13.21 3.73
CA GLY A 42 7.40 13.26 5.17
C GLY A 42 8.84 13.61 5.57
N ASN A 43 9.05 13.74 6.87
CA ASN A 43 10.35 14.02 7.47
C ASN A 43 11.04 12.72 7.86
N LEU A 44 11.77 12.14 6.92
CA LEU A 44 12.43 10.86 7.13
C LEU A 44 13.86 11.06 7.64
N LYS A 45 14.23 10.28 8.67
CA LYS A 45 15.64 10.09 9.03
C LYS A 45 16.24 9.14 7.98
N ASN A 46 17.49 9.37 7.59
CA ASN A 46 18.16 8.56 6.57
C ASN A 46 17.37 8.52 5.26
N ARG A 47 16.81 9.66 4.90
CA ARG A 47 15.88 9.80 3.78
C ARG A 47 16.38 9.15 2.49
N ARG A 48 17.63 9.43 2.10
CA ARG A 48 18.17 8.91 0.84
C ARG A 48 18.22 7.38 0.84
N GLU A 49 18.68 6.79 1.94
CA GLU A 49 18.78 5.33 2.07
C GLU A 49 17.39 4.67 2.00
N ILE A 50 16.43 5.25 2.72
CA ILE A 50 15.07 4.70 2.76
C ILE A 50 14.42 4.76 1.38
N LEU A 51 14.46 5.93 0.73
CA LEU A 51 13.83 6.09 -0.59
C LEU A 51 14.50 5.20 -1.64
N THR A 52 15.84 5.09 -1.60
CA THR A 52 16.57 4.20 -2.52
C THR A 52 16.18 2.74 -2.28
N SER A 53 16.06 2.33 -1.02
CA SER A 53 15.66 0.97 -0.68
C SER A 53 14.24 0.65 -1.15
N LEU A 54 13.31 1.61 -1.00
CA LEU A 54 11.93 1.43 -1.47
C LEU A 54 11.86 1.25 -2.98
N GLU A 55 12.67 2.00 -3.73
CA GLU A 55 12.72 1.89 -5.19
C GLU A 55 13.24 0.55 -5.68
N ARG A 56 13.98 -0.17 -4.84
CA ARG A 56 14.51 -1.51 -5.17
C ARG A 56 13.51 -2.62 -4.92
N LEU A 57 12.42 -2.35 -4.22
CA LEU A 57 11.39 -3.35 -3.98
C LEU A 57 10.63 -3.66 -5.26
N PRO A 58 10.09 -4.87 -5.40
CA PRO A 58 9.19 -5.17 -6.51
C PRO A 58 8.04 -4.17 -6.55
N THR A 59 7.68 -3.73 -7.76
CA THR A 59 6.57 -2.79 -7.95
C THR A 59 5.30 -3.58 -8.26
N SER A 60 4.19 -3.22 -7.58
CA SER A 60 2.88 -3.75 -7.94
C SER A 60 2.47 -3.26 -9.33
N GLU A 61 1.49 -3.92 -9.95
CA GLU A 61 0.86 -3.39 -11.15
C GLU A 61 0.34 -1.97 -10.87
N ILE A 62 0.53 -1.07 -11.82
CA ILE A 62 0.10 0.32 -11.65
C ILE A 62 -1.18 0.52 -12.45
N ALA A 63 -2.29 0.82 -11.75
CA ALA A 63 -3.54 1.12 -12.40
C ALA A 63 -3.46 2.49 -13.09
N THR A 64 -4.01 2.60 -14.29
CA THR A 64 -4.16 3.89 -14.96
C THR A 64 -5.28 4.69 -14.28
N HIS A 65 -5.32 5.99 -14.53
CA HIS A 65 -6.40 6.82 -14.03
C HIS A 65 -7.77 6.30 -14.51
N GLN A 66 -7.87 5.90 -15.76
CA GLN A 66 -9.11 5.35 -16.31
C GLN A 66 -9.52 4.07 -15.60
N GLU A 67 -8.57 3.17 -15.35
CA GLU A 67 -8.84 1.94 -14.60
C GLU A 67 -9.33 2.23 -13.19
N VAL A 68 -8.75 3.24 -12.55
CA VAL A 68 -9.18 3.67 -11.21
C VAL A 68 -10.62 4.18 -11.24
N LEU A 69 -10.99 4.99 -12.22
CA LEU A 69 -12.37 5.49 -12.36
C LEU A 69 -13.35 4.32 -12.56
N GLU A 70 -12.99 3.37 -13.39
CA GLU A 70 -13.82 2.17 -13.62
C GLU A 70 -13.93 1.33 -12.36
N PHE A 71 -12.85 1.20 -11.59
CA PHE A 71 -12.82 0.46 -10.34
C PHE A 71 -13.75 1.09 -9.30
N ILE A 72 -13.74 2.41 -9.17
CA ILE A 72 -14.64 3.14 -8.27
C ILE A 72 -16.10 2.79 -8.58
N GLU A 73 -16.48 2.85 -9.86
CA GLU A 73 -17.85 2.52 -10.28
C GLU A 73 -18.19 1.05 -10.04
N ALA A 74 -17.33 0.15 -10.47
CA ALA A 74 -17.57 -1.29 -10.38
C ALA A 74 -17.71 -1.78 -8.94
N ARG A 75 -17.01 -1.15 -8.00
CA ARG A 75 -16.99 -1.56 -6.59
C ARG A 75 -17.74 -0.62 -5.67
N ALA A 76 -18.41 0.39 -6.23
CA ALA A 76 -19.19 1.38 -5.47
C ALA A 76 -18.37 1.99 -4.32
N LEU A 77 -17.20 2.50 -4.66
CA LEU A 77 -16.27 3.06 -3.66
C LEU A 77 -16.48 4.55 -3.39
N MET A 78 -17.46 5.17 -4.06
CA MET A 78 -17.78 6.58 -3.86
C MET A 78 -18.39 6.82 -2.48
N GLY A 79 -18.11 7.98 -1.91
CA GLY A 79 -18.74 8.42 -0.65
C GLY A 79 -18.25 7.69 0.60
N LYS A 80 -17.13 6.97 0.53
CA LYS A 80 -16.62 6.18 1.64
C LYS A 80 -15.46 6.86 2.39
N GLY A 81 -15.15 8.10 2.03
CA GLY A 81 -14.08 8.84 2.69
C GLY A 81 -12.68 8.41 2.29
N LEU A 82 -12.55 7.64 1.19
CA LEU A 82 -11.25 7.21 0.68
C LEU A 82 -10.68 8.26 -0.26
N GLY A 83 -9.37 8.52 -0.14
CA GLY A 83 -8.68 9.43 -1.03
C GLY A 83 -8.30 8.76 -2.36
N LEU A 84 -7.96 9.57 -3.35
CA LEU A 84 -7.61 9.06 -4.68
C LEU A 84 -6.38 8.15 -4.64
N ILE A 85 -5.38 8.50 -3.83
CA ILE A 85 -4.18 7.65 -3.67
C ILE A 85 -4.57 6.30 -3.09
N ASP A 86 -5.42 6.28 -2.07
CA ASP A 86 -5.92 5.04 -1.47
C ASP A 86 -6.56 4.15 -2.53
N ILE A 87 -7.38 4.73 -3.39
CA ILE A 87 -8.07 3.97 -4.45
C ILE A 87 -7.06 3.42 -5.46
N HIS A 88 -6.04 4.20 -5.80
CA HIS A 88 -4.95 3.73 -6.68
C HIS A 88 -4.27 2.49 -6.09
N LEU A 89 -4.00 2.52 -4.78
CA LEU A 89 -3.35 1.39 -4.10
C LEU A 89 -4.26 0.15 -4.08
N LEU A 90 -5.54 0.34 -3.79
CA LEU A 90 -6.51 -0.76 -3.81
C LEU A 90 -6.63 -1.38 -5.20
N ALA A 91 -6.72 -0.56 -6.22
CA ALA A 91 -6.81 -1.01 -7.61
C ALA A 91 -5.55 -1.78 -8.01
N SER A 92 -4.38 -1.27 -7.63
CA SER A 92 -3.10 -1.92 -7.92
C SER A 92 -2.98 -3.29 -7.24
N ALA A 93 -3.43 -3.40 -5.99
CA ALA A 93 -3.44 -4.68 -5.28
C ALA A 93 -4.36 -5.68 -5.97
N LYS A 94 -5.55 -5.25 -6.39
CA LYS A 94 -6.48 -6.12 -7.14
C LYS A 94 -5.89 -6.56 -8.47
N LEU A 95 -5.30 -5.65 -9.24
CA LEU A 95 -4.66 -5.98 -10.52
C LEU A 95 -3.49 -6.93 -10.34
N SER A 96 -2.73 -6.77 -9.27
CA SER A 96 -1.58 -7.62 -8.96
C SER A 96 -1.98 -8.95 -8.33
N SER A 97 -3.24 -9.12 -7.95
CA SER A 97 -3.75 -10.30 -7.23
C SER A 97 -2.96 -10.57 -5.95
N ILE A 98 -2.65 -9.51 -5.21
CA ILE A 98 -1.93 -9.61 -3.94
C ILE A 98 -2.73 -8.93 -2.83
N PRO A 99 -2.55 -9.37 -1.57
CA PRO A 99 -3.21 -8.70 -0.46
C PRO A 99 -2.61 -7.32 -0.20
N PHE A 100 -3.41 -6.49 0.45
CA PHE A 100 -3.04 -5.12 0.83
C PHE A 100 -3.04 -4.99 2.34
N TRP A 101 -1.91 -4.55 2.90
CA TRP A 101 -1.73 -4.42 4.35
C TRP A 101 -1.77 -2.95 4.75
N THR A 102 -2.75 -2.58 5.56
CA THR A 102 -2.95 -1.22 6.05
C THR A 102 -3.39 -1.25 7.53
N GLN A 103 -3.16 -0.16 8.22
CA GLN A 103 -3.74 0.06 9.55
C GLN A 103 -4.69 1.27 9.57
N ASP A 104 -4.92 1.91 8.43
CA ASP A 104 -5.91 2.98 8.30
C ASP A 104 -7.31 2.35 8.34
N GLN A 105 -8.15 2.79 9.27
CA GLN A 105 -9.46 2.17 9.52
C GLN A 105 -10.40 2.20 8.31
N ARG A 106 -10.39 3.28 7.54
CA ARG A 106 -11.25 3.39 6.35
C ARG A 106 -10.77 2.46 5.25
N LEU A 107 -9.46 2.40 5.05
CA LEU A 107 -8.86 1.45 4.10
C LEU A 107 -9.05 0.01 4.55
N LEU A 108 -8.91 -0.27 5.83
CA LEU A 108 -9.07 -1.61 6.37
C LEU A 108 -10.45 -2.18 6.06
N LYS A 109 -11.48 -1.35 6.19
CA LYS A 109 -12.83 -1.77 5.85
C LYS A 109 -12.94 -2.08 4.35
N ALA A 110 -12.39 -1.23 3.50
CA ALA A 110 -12.43 -1.41 2.06
C ALA A 110 -11.67 -2.66 1.62
N VAL A 111 -10.47 -2.92 2.16
CA VAL A 111 -9.69 -4.11 1.80
C VAL A 111 -10.40 -5.39 2.23
N THR A 112 -11.05 -5.37 3.39
CA THR A 112 -11.82 -6.51 3.87
C THR A 112 -13.01 -6.78 2.96
N ASP A 113 -13.76 -5.73 2.60
CA ASP A 113 -14.93 -5.86 1.70
C ASP A 113 -14.50 -6.34 0.31
N LEU A 114 -13.33 -5.96 -0.15
CA LEU A 114 -12.79 -6.40 -1.45
C LEU A 114 -12.14 -7.79 -1.39
N GLY A 115 -11.97 -8.35 -0.20
CA GLY A 115 -11.36 -9.66 -0.03
C GLY A 115 -9.87 -9.70 -0.27
N ILE A 116 -9.18 -8.59 -0.07
CA ILE A 116 -7.72 -8.48 -0.29
C ILE A 116 -6.97 -8.11 0.98
N ASP A 117 -7.58 -8.28 2.14
CA ASP A 117 -6.93 -7.94 3.40
C ASP A 117 -5.76 -8.88 3.70
N TYR A 118 -4.70 -8.31 4.25
CA TYR A 118 -3.56 -9.07 4.77
C TYR A 118 -3.70 -9.16 6.28
N SER A 119 -3.52 -10.36 6.82
CA SER A 119 -3.58 -10.60 8.26
C SER A 119 -2.19 -10.94 8.80
N GLU A 120 -1.74 -10.19 9.81
CA GLU A 120 -0.56 -10.53 10.59
C GLU A 120 -0.89 -11.73 11.46
N THR A 121 -0.32 -12.89 11.19
CA THR A 121 -0.52 -14.07 12.02
C THR A 121 0.78 -14.57 12.60
#